data_c2f4bedf54e28852ebc5e5fb1559a057
#
_entry.id   c2f4bedf54e28852ebc5e5fb1559a057
#
_cell.length_a   1.000
_cell.length_b   1.000
_cell.length_c   1.000
_cell.angle_alpha   90.00
_cell.angle_beta   90.00
_cell.angle_gamma   90.00
#
_symmetry.space_group_name_H-M   'P 1'
#
loop_
_entity.id
_entity.type
_entity.pdbx_description
1 polymer ?
#
loop_
_entity_poly.entity_id
_entity_poly.type
_entity_poly.pdbx_seq_one_letter_code
_entity_poly.pdbx_strand_id
1 'polypeptide(L)'
;ASRTVPRLEMDMNRMFPGDASGDMMERITAAVVDSIIGSDICMDLHASDIFVREIPQVRLSEDFAEALLPYAKMTNADMIWMNATATVHESTLAHSLNLLGVPTLVLEMGQGHDIHRSFGNQIVDGIFHIMSEMDIWEGPESVLQEPAVSSDGEVEFIRSAVDGVFLPLIEHNHYVKKGDL
;
A
#
# COMPACT_ATOMS: atom_id res chain seq x y z
N ALA A 1 -4.91 -17.50 -0.66
CA ALA A 1 -5.37 -16.83 -1.88
C ALA A 1 -4.22 -16.83 -2.89
N SER A 2 -4.51 -17.01 -4.16
CA SER A 2 -3.52 -16.90 -5.22
C SER A 2 -3.36 -15.43 -5.60
N ARG A 3 -2.13 -14.98 -5.81
CA ARG A 3 -1.83 -13.65 -6.36
C ARG A 3 -2.29 -13.51 -7.81
N THR A 4 -2.41 -14.62 -8.51
CA THR A 4 -2.78 -14.67 -9.92
C THR A 4 -4.23 -15.10 -10.10
N VAL A 5 -4.84 -14.68 -11.22
CA VAL A 5 -6.17 -15.12 -11.60
C VAL A 5 -6.14 -16.63 -11.89
N PRO A 6 -7.00 -17.45 -11.25
CA PRO A 6 -7.03 -18.88 -11.48
C PRO A 6 -7.18 -19.21 -12.96
N ARG A 7 -6.39 -20.16 -13.47
CA ARG A 7 -6.33 -20.63 -14.87
C ARG A 7 -5.62 -19.71 -15.87
N LEU A 8 -5.40 -18.44 -15.56
CA LEU A 8 -4.71 -17.52 -16.46
C LEU A 8 -3.25 -17.28 -16.03
N GLU A 9 -2.93 -17.60 -14.77
CA GLU A 9 -1.61 -17.35 -14.16
C GLU A 9 -1.12 -15.90 -14.29
N MET A 10 -2.06 -14.97 -14.53
CA MET A 10 -1.79 -13.54 -14.74
C MET A 10 -2.03 -12.74 -13.47
N ASP A 11 -1.10 -11.86 -13.13
CA ASP A 11 -1.28 -10.88 -12.05
C ASP A 11 -2.01 -9.66 -12.60
N MET A 12 -3.26 -9.45 -12.16
CA MET A 12 -4.07 -8.33 -12.60
C MET A 12 -3.39 -6.98 -12.31
N ASN A 13 -2.64 -6.88 -11.20
CA ASN A 13 -1.91 -5.66 -10.85
C ASN A 13 -0.60 -5.48 -11.65
N ARG A 14 -0.54 -6.07 -12.85
CA ARG A 14 0.49 -5.86 -13.88
C ARG A 14 -0.12 -5.58 -15.25
N MET A 15 -1.42 -5.26 -15.28
CA MET A 15 -2.16 -5.11 -16.54
C MET A 15 -2.92 -3.78 -16.62
N PHE A 16 -2.80 -2.92 -15.63
CA PHE A 16 -3.40 -1.59 -15.64
C PHE A 16 -2.64 -0.62 -16.57
N PRO A 17 -3.35 0.32 -17.24
CA PRO A 17 -4.76 0.63 -17.12
C PRO A 17 -5.69 -0.32 -17.89
N GLY A 18 -5.16 -1.27 -18.66
CA GLY A 18 -5.93 -2.17 -19.50
C GLY A 18 -6.33 -1.57 -20.86
N ASP A 19 -7.09 -2.35 -21.63
CA ASP A 19 -7.65 -1.96 -22.94
C ASP A 19 -9.07 -2.51 -23.08
N ALA A 20 -10.05 -1.65 -23.30
CA ALA A 20 -11.46 -2.03 -23.48
C ALA A 20 -11.70 -2.90 -24.73
N SER A 21 -10.77 -2.88 -25.69
CA SER A 21 -10.80 -3.69 -26.91
C SER A 21 -9.90 -4.94 -26.86
N GLY A 22 -9.14 -5.09 -25.76
CA GLY A 22 -8.19 -6.15 -25.57
C GLY A 22 -8.79 -7.49 -25.14
N ASP A 23 -7.97 -8.33 -24.55
CA ASP A 23 -8.42 -9.61 -24.03
C ASP A 23 -9.33 -9.47 -22.78
N MET A 24 -9.75 -10.57 -22.19
CA MET A 24 -10.67 -10.54 -21.04
C MET A 24 -10.07 -9.79 -19.83
N MET A 25 -8.77 -9.95 -19.57
CA MET A 25 -8.13 -9.32 -18.42
C MET A 25 -7.91 -7.82 -18.66
N GLU A 26 -7.47 -7.44 -19.85
CA GLU A 26 -7.31 -6.04 -20.25
C GLU A 26 -8.64 -5.28 -20.17
N ARG A 27 -9.73 -5.93 -20.59
CA ARG A 27 -11.09 -5.36 -20.48
C ARG A 27 -11.57 -5.22 -19.05
N ILE A 28 -11.23 -6.17 -18.17
CA ILE A 28 -11.55 -6.09 -16.73
C ILE A 28 -10.78 -4.94 -16.09
N THR A 29 -9.47 -4.85 -16.33
CA THR A 29 -8.65 -3.77 -15.75
C THR A 29 -9.06 -2.39 -16.27
N ALA A 30 -9.39 -2.26 -17.56
CA ALA A 30 -9.96 -1.03 -18.11
C ALA A 30 -11.29 -0.65 -17.42
N ALA A 31 -12.20 -1.60 -17.23
CA ALA A 31 -13.48 -1.33 -16.57
C ALA A 31 -13.31 -0.93 -15.08
N VAL A 32 -12.31 -1.48 -14.40
CA VAL A 32 -11.94 -1.05 -13.02
C VAL A 32 -11.47 0.40 -13.04
N VAL A 33 -10.56 0.76 -13.93
CA VAL A 33 -10.07 2.14 -14.06
C VAL A 33 -11.21 3.10 -14.39
N ASP A 34 -12.04 2.77 -15.38
CA ASP A 34 -13.20 3.59 -15.77
C ASP A 34 -14.17 3.83 -14.61
N SER A 35 -14.31 2.87 -13.70
CA SER A 35 -15.19 3.00 -12.52
C SER A 35 -14.64 3.93 -11.45
N ILE A 36 -13.33 4.21 -11.47
CA ILE A 36 -12.63 5.00 -10.43
C ILE A 36 -12.30 6.41 -10.95
N ILE A 37 -12.13 6.58 -12.26
CA ILE A 37 -11.85 7.91 -12.86
C ILE A 37 -12.87 8.93 -12.38
N GLY A 38 -12.35 10.09 -11.94
CA GLY A 38 -13.17 11.19 -11.42
C GLY A 38 -13.44 11.10 -9.92
N SER A 39 -12.92 10.10 -9.22
CA SER A 39 -12.90 10.08 -7.76
C SER A 39 -11.87 11.07 -7.22
N ASP A 40 -12.16 11.65 -6.06
CA ASP A 40 -11.27 12.62 -5.39
C ASP A 40 -10.02 11.95 -4.81
N ILE A 41 -10.13 10.69 -4.40
CA ILE A 41 -9.04 9.86 -3.90
C ILE A 41 -9.38 8.38 -4.08
N CYS A 42 -8.35 7.56 -4.28
CA CYS A 42 -8.44 6.10 -4.26
C CYS A 42 -7.46 5.53 -3.23
N MET A 43 -7.87 4.47 -2.52
CA MET A 43 -7.01 3.71 -1.63
C MET A 43 -6.98 2.26 -2.08
N ASP A 44 -5.81 1.82 -2.54
CA ASP A 44 -5.54 0.44 -2.99
C ASP A 44 -5.00 -0.35 -1.80
N LEU A 45 -5.86 -1.21 -1.22
CA LEU A 45 -5.56 -1.93 0.02
C LEU A 45 -4.98 -3.31 -0.28
N HIS A 46 -3.80 -3.55 0.21
CA HIS A 46 -3.04 -4.79 0.04
C HIS A 46 -2.76 -5.50 1.36
N ALA A 47 -2.65 -6.80 1.29
CA ALA A 47 -1.98 -7.61 2.29
C ALA A 47 -0.68 -8.14 1.70
N SER A 48 0.35 -8.22 2.53
CA SER A 48 1.64 -8.75 2.12
C SER A 48 1.58 -10.22 1.68
N ASP A 49 2.69 -10.76 1.20
CA ASP A 49 2.85 -12.16 0.86
C ASP A 49 2.56 -13.08 2.06
N ILE A 50 2.32 -14.35 1.78
CA ILE A 50 2.06 -15.37 2.82
C ILE A 50 3.25 -15.61 3.76
N PHE A 51 4.45 -15.21 3.34
CA PHE A 51 5.69 -15.38 4.11
C PHE A 51 6.20 -14.10 4.75
N VAL A 52 5.59 -12.95 4.45
CA VAL A 52 6.03 -11.64 4.94
C VAL A 52 4.89 -10.99 5.70
N ARG A 53 5.19 -10.53 6.90
CA ARG A 53 4.29 -9.70 7.70
C ARG A 53 4.78 -8.27 7.68
N GLU A 54 3.93 -7.37 7.24
CA GLU A 54 4.22 -5.93 7.17
C GLU A 54 3.41 -5.16 8.20
N ILE A 55 4.00 -4.11 8.75
CA ILE A 55 3.25 -3.10 9.52
C ILE A 55 2.38 -2.30 8.56
N PRO A 56 1.31 -1.65 9.02
CA PRO A 56 0.57 -0.71 8.20
C PRO A 56 1.47 0.35 7.60
N GLN A 57 1.58 0.38 6.29
CA GLN A 57 2.44 1.32 5.59
C GLN A 57 1.79 1.82 4.30
N VAL A 58 2.09 3.07 3.96
CA VAL A 58 1.76 3.64 2.65
C VAL A 58 3.01 3.56 1.78
N ARG A 59 2.85 3.07 0.56
CA ARG A 59 3.90 3.08 -0.46
C ARG A 59 3.59 4.16 -1.49
N LEU A 60 4.53 5.07 -1.69
CA LEU A 60 4.44 6.15 -2.66
C LEU A 60 5.56 6.04 -3.66
N SER A 61 5.28 6.36 -4.93
CA SER A 61 6.34 6.66 -5.89
C SER A 61 6.86 8.10 -5.64
N GLU A 62 8.17 8.30 -5.76
CA GLU A 62 8.79 9.63 -5.70
C GLU A 62 8.15 10.61 -6.69
N ASP A 63 7.71 10.15 -7.86
CA ASP A 63 7.08 10.98 -8.89
C ASP A 63 5.78 11.64 -8.44
N PHE A 64 5.06 11.02 -7.51
CA PHE A 64 3.78 11.50 -7.00
C PHE A 64 3.84 11.91 -5.52
N ALA A 65 5.03 11.82 -4.88
CA ALA A 65 5.18 12.00 -3.45
C ALA A 65 4.72 13.39 -2.98
N GLU A 66 5.04 14.46 -3.72
CA GLU A 66 4.64 15.82 -3.36
C GLU A 66 3.12 15.97 -3.23
N ALA A 67 2.37 15.38 -4.16
CA ALA A 67 0.91 15.46 -4.16
C ALA A 67 0.26 14.50 -3.16
N LEU A 68 0.84 13.32 -2.94
CA LEU A 68 0.23 12.24 -2.16
C LEU A 68 0.64 12.24 -0.69
N LEU A 69 1.79 12.81 -0.32
CA LEU A 69 2.31 12.79 1.04
C LEU A 69 1.33 13.39 2.07
N PRO A 70 0.61 14.49 1.79
CA PRO A 70 -0.40 14.99 2.72
C PRO A 70 -1.47 13.96 3.04
N TYR A 71 -2.03 13.28 2.04
CA TYR A 71 -3.03 12.23 2.21
C TYR A 71 -2.45 11.00 2.91
N ALA A 72 -1.22 10.60 2.57
CA ALA A 72 -0.55 9.47 3.20
C ALA A 72 -0.39 9.66 4.72
N LYS A 73 -0.10 10.87 5.18
CA LYS A 73 0.00 11.20 6.61
C LYS A 73 -1.34 11.08 7.35
N MET A 74 -2.45 11.17 6.65
CA MET A 74 -3.80 11.07 7.22
C MET A 74 -4.27 9.61 7.36
N THR A 75 -3.55 8.62 6.79
CA THR A 75 -3.98 7.21 6.76
C THR A 75 -3.87 6.48 8.09
N ASN A 76 -3.26 7.07 9.10
CA ASN A 76 -2.92 6.43 10.38
C ASN A 76 -1.96 5.21 10.22
N ALA A 77 -1.21 5.14 9.13
CA ALA A 77 -0.20 4.12 8.93
C ALA A 77 1.02 4.35 9.85
N ASP A 78 1.77 3.28 10.13
CA ASP A 78 3.00 3.37 10.94
C ASP A 78 4.15 3.98 10.14
N MET A 79 4.14 3.77 8.82
CA MET A 79 5.24 4.15 7.93
C MET A 79 4.73 4.65 6.59
N ILE A 80 5.44 5.63 6.03
CA ILE A 80 5.33 6.03 4.62
C ILE A 80 6.66 5.73 3.96
N TRP A 81 6.65 4.81 2.99
CA TRP A 81 7.82 4.41 2.24
C TRP A 81 7.77 5.00 0.83
N MET A 82 8.69 5.93 0.56
CA MET A 82 8.85 6.52 -0.77
C MET A 82 9.78 5.64 -1.60
N ASN A 83 9.21 5.00 -2.62
CA ASN A 83 9.95 4.16 -3.56
C ASN A 83 10.54 5.00 -4.69
N ALA A 84 11.80 4.75 -5.01
CA ALA A 84 12.43 5.35 -6.17
C ALA A 84 11.68 4.97 -7.47
N THR A 85 11.51 5.92 -8.38
CA THR A 85 10.80 5.74 -9.66
C THR A 85 11.24 4.49 -10.42
N ALA A 86 12.54 4.17 -10.41
CA ALA A 86 13.09 3.01 -11.10
C ALA A 86 12.61 1.65 -10.55
N THR A 87 12.01 1.62 -9.36
CA THR A 87 11.50 0.40 -8.71
C THR A 87 9.98 0.25 -8.81
N VAL A 88 9.30 1.26 -9.33
CA VAL A 88 7.83 1.27 -9.48
C VAL A 88 7.42 0.45 -10.70
N HIS A 89 6.40 -0.38 -10.53
CA HIS A 89 5.80 -1.09 -11.65
C HIS A 89 4.73 -0.20 -12.32
N GLU A 90 5.00 0.24 -13.54
CA GLU A 90 4.14 1.15 -14.30
C GLU A 90 2.73 0.59 -14.57
N SER A 91 2.58 -0.74 -14.64
CA SER A 91 1.30 -1.39 -14.93
C SER A 91 0.48 -1.76 -13.69
N THR A 92 0.64 -1.03 -12.58
CA THR A 92 -0.18 -1.19 -11.39
C THR A 92 -1.40 -0.26 -11.41
N LEU A 93 -2.44 -0.63 -10.64
CA LEU A 93 -3.63 0.21 -10.49
C LEU A 93 -3.27 1.62 -10.02
N ALA A 94 -2.52 1.70 -8.92
CA ALA A 94 -2.17 2.98 -8.31
C ALA A 94 -1.33 3.87 -9.24
N HIS A 95 -0.33 3.32 -9.93
CA HIS A 95 0.47 4.10 -10.88
C HIS A 95 -0.38 4.62 -12.03
N SER A 96 -1.22 3.76 -12.62
CA SER A 96 -2.10 4.14 -13.72
C SER A 96 -3.11 5.22 -13.32
N LEU A 97 -3.73 5.10 -12.15
CA LEU A 97 -4.69 6.10 -11.67
C LEU A 97 -4.02 7.44 -11.34
N ASN A 98 -2.83 7.43 -10.74
CA ASN A 98 -2.06 8.64 -10.48
C ASN A 98 -1.70 9.37 -11.77
N LEU A 99 -1.30 8.65 -12.83
CA LEU A 99 -1.08 9.24 -14.16
C LEU A 99 -2.36 9.82 -14.77
N LEU A 100 -3.52 9.23 -14.48
CA LEU A 100 -4.83 9.69 -14.95
C LEU A 100 -5.42 10.80 -14.07
N GLY A 101 -4.69 11.28 -13.07
CA GLY A 101 -5.07 12.39 -12.22
C GLY A 101 -6.01 12.03 -11.06
N VAL A 102 -6.13 10.74 -10.71
CA VAL A 102 -6.81 10.30 -9.48
C VAL A 102 -5.77 10.01 -8.41
N PRO A 103 -5.67 10.83 -7.35
CA PRO A 103 -4.74 10.61 -6.24
C PRO A 103 -4.96 9.21 -5.65
N THR A 104 -3.96 8.34 -5.74
CA THR A 104 -4.10 6.94 -5.32
C THR A 104 -2.98 6.54 -4.39
N LEU A 105 -3.36 6.11 -3.18
CA LEU A 105 -2.45 5.58 -2.16
C LEU A 105 -2.44 4.05 -2.21
N VAL A 106 -1.25 3.45 -2.08
CA VAL A 106 -1.11 2.00 -1.86
C VAL A 106 -0.86 1.77 -0.37
N LEU A 107 -1.74 1.02 0.28
CA LEU A 107 -1.62 0.65 1.69
C LEU A 107 -1.33 -0.85 1.79
N GLU A 108 -0.18 -1.18 2.35
CA GLU A 108 0.24 -2.56 2.62
C GLU A 108 0.15 -2.83 4.12
N MET A 109 -0.38 -3.99 4.53
CA MET A 109 -0.45 -4.36 5.93
C MET A 109 -0.63 -5.85 6.15
N GLY A 110 -0.07 -6.34 7.25
CA GLY A 110 -0.29 -7.71 7.70
C GLY A 110 0.35 -8.77 6.83
N GLN A 111 -0.30 -9.90 6.70
CA GLN A 111 0.18 -11.09 6.00
C GLN A 111 -1.00 -11.75 5.26
N GLY A 112 -0.75 -12.27 4.06
CA GLY A 112 -1.80 -12.70 3.13
C GLY A 112 -2.71 -13.85 3.60
N HIS A 113 -2.37 -14.56 4.67
CA HIS A 113 -3.17 -15.64 5.25
C HIS A 113 -3.86 -15.27 6.56
N ASP A 114 -3.49 -14.13 7.17
CA ASP A 114 -3.98 -13.73 8.48
C ASP A 114 -4.87 -12.49 8.40
N ILE A 115 -5.81 -12.41 9.34
CA ILE A 115 -6.62 -11.20 9.55
C ILE A 115 -6.09 -10.45 10.75
N HIS A 116 -5.37 -9.37 10.49
CA HIS A 116 -4.84 -8.48 11.52
C HIS A 116 -5.86 -7.37 11.84
N ARG A 117 -6.80 -7.65 12.75
CA ARG A 117 -7.89 -6.72 13.09
C ARG A 117 -7.39 -5.37 13.60
N SER A 118 -6.29 -5.35 14.36
CA SER A 118 -5.69 -4.11 14.85
C SER A 118 -5.24 -3.20 13.69
N PHE A 119 -4.58 -3.78 12.69
CA PHE A 119 -4.14 -3.04 11.50
C PHE A 119 -5.32 -2.54 10.67
N GLY A 120 -6.34 -3.41 10.48
CA GLY A 120 -7.56 -3.00 9.78
C GLY A 120 -8.27 -1.84 10.48
N ASN A 121 -8.46 -1.90 11.79
CA ASN A 121 -9.07 -0.82 12.56
C ASN A 121 -8.26 0.47 12.47
N GLN A 122 -6.93 0.37 12.59
CA GLN A 122 -6.02 1.51 12.48
C GLN A 122 -6.18 2.25 11.14
N ILE A 123 -6.22 1.52 10.03
CA ILE A 123 -6.41 2.12 8.70
C ILE A 123 -7.83 2.65 8.50
N VAL A 124 -8.85 1.98 9.06
CA VAL A 124 -10.23 2.48 9.04
C VAL A 124 -10.34 3.84 9.74
N ASP A 125 -9.66 4.02 10.87
CA ASP A 125 -9.57 5.33 11.55
C ASP A 125 -8.96 6.41 10.63
N GLY A 126 -7.89 6.07 9.90
CA GLY A 126 -7.30 6.96 8.90
C GLY A 126 -8.22 7.27 7.73
N ILE A 127 -8.98 6.28 7.24
CA ILE A 127 -9.98 6.49 6.18
C ILE A 127 -11.04 7.51 6.63
N PHE A 128 -11.59 7.34 7.84
CA PHE A 128 -12.56 8.29 8.38
C PHE A 128 -11.96 9.68 8.58
N HIS A 129 -10.69 9.76 8.96
CA HIS A 129 -9.99 11.05 9.06
C HIS A 129 -9.87 11.74 7.70
N ILE A 130 -9.43 11.03 6.66
CA ILE A 130 -9.38 11.57 5.28
C ILE A 130 -10.77 12.02 4.84
N MET A 131 -11.82 11.23 5.10
CA MET A 131 -13.18 11.61 4.76
C MET A 131 -13.65 12.87 5.52
N SER A 132 -13.20 13.06 6.75
CA SER A 132 -13.48 14.26 7.54
C SER A 132 -12.78 15.50 6.97
N GLU A 133 -11.49 15.38 6.62
CA GLU A 133 -10.72 16.45 5.99
C GLU A 133 -11.24 16.84 4.59
N MET A 134 -11.98 15.94 3.95
CA MET A 134 -12.63 16.18 2.66
C MET A 134 -14.09 16.62 2.79
N ASP A 135 -14.58 16.94 3.98
CA ASP A 135 -15.98 17.31 4.26
C ASP A 135 -17.03 16.24 3.85
N ILE A 136 -16.62 14.95 3.79
CA ILE A 136 -17.50 13.81 3.45
C ILE A 136 -18.09 13.17 4.72
N TRP A 137 -17.41 13.31 5.85
CA TRP A 137 -17.78 12.68 7.12
C TRP A 137 -17.78 13.68 8.28
N GLU A 138 -18.88 13.74 9.04
CA GLU A 138 -19.07 14.56 10.25
C GLU A 138 -19.15 13.64 11.49
N GLY A 139 -18.13 12.83 11.73
CA GLY A 139 -18.07 11.93 12.89
C GLY A 139 -17.01 12.34 13.91
N PRO A 140 -16.84 11.53 14.96
CA PRO A 140 -15.77 11.76 15.91
C PRO A 140 -14.42 11.62 15.22
N GLU A 141 -13.51 12.54 15.51
CA GLU A 141 -12.13 12.47 15.02
C GLU A 141 -11.35 11.40 15.77
N SER A 142 -10.59 10.63 15.02
CA SER A 142 -9.63 9.69 15.59
C SER A 142 -8.29 10.39 15.83
N VAL A 143 -7.64 10.04 16.95
CA VAL A 143 -6.27 10.48 17.20
C VAL A 143 -5.34 9.62 16.33
N LEU A 144 -4.71 10.25 15.36
CA LEU A 144 -3.77 9.58 14.47
C LEU A 144 -2.35 9.58 15.06
N GLN A 145 -1.60 8.55 14.74
CA GLN A 145 -0.17 8.52 15.00
C GLN A 145 0.60 9.21 13.87
N GLU A 146 1.76 9.76 14.20
CA GLU A 146 2.68 10.31 13.20
C GLU A 146 3.46 9.15 12.54
N PRO A 147 3.35 8.94 11.22
CA PRO A 147 4.08 7.89 10.54
C PRO A 147 5.57 8.22 10.43
N ALA A 148 6.42 7.19 10.51
CA ALA A 148 7.80 7.32 10.05
C ALA A 148 7.83 7.50 8.54
N VAL A 149 8.59 8.49 8.04
CA VAL A 149 8.75 8.71 6.59
C VAL A 149 10.15 8.26 6.20
N SER A 150 10.26 7.39 5.21
CA SER A 150 11.53 6.83 4.76
C SER A 150 11.57 6.72 3.24
N SER A 151 12.77 6.82 2.68
CA SER A 151 13.06 6.55 1.26
C SER A 151 13.77 5.21 1.10
N ASP A 152 13.86 4.70 -0.14
CA ASP A 152 14.58 3.46 -0.44
C ASP A 152 16.03 3.44 0.09
N GLY A 153 16.69 4.59 0.10
CA GLY A 153 18.07 4.73 0.60
C GLY A 153 18.22 4.57 2.11
N GLU A 154 17.12 4.62 2.85
CA GLU A 154 17.11 4.51 4.33
C GLU A 154 16.61 3.15 4.79
N VAL A 155 16.21 2.27 3.87
CA VAL A 155 15.71 0.91 4.17
C VAL A 155 16.84 -0.10 4.00
N GLU A 156 17.11 -0.88 5.05
CA GLU A 156 18.11 -1.94 5.04
C GLU A 156 17.47 -3.32 5.09
N PHE A 157 17.86 -4.18 4.14
CA PHE A 157 17.46 -5.58 4.11
C PHE A 157 18.50 -6.46 4.83
N ILE A 158 18.17 -6.92 6.02
CA ILE A 158 19.02 -7.85 6.78
C ILE A 158 18.66 -9.25 6.37
N ARG A 159 19.67 -9.99 5.90
CA ARG A 159 19.53 -11.38 5.40
C ARG A 159 20.40 -12.33 6.21
N SER A 160 19.88 -13.55 6.45
CA SER A 160 20.68 -14.62 7.01
C SER A 160 21.78 -15.06 6.02
N ALA A 161 22.97 -15.33 6.54
CA ALA A 161 24.07 -15.90 5.76
C ALA A 161 23.98 -17.43 5.64
N VAL A 162 23.03 -18.07 6.33
CA VAL A 162 22.86 -19.53 6.41
C VAL A 162 21.39 -19.90 6.32
N ASP A 163 21.13 -21.12 5.90
CA ASP A 163 19.79 -21.71 5.96
C ASP A 163 19.38 -21.97 7.41
N GLY A 164 18.09 -21.84 7.70
CA GLY A 164 17.58 -22.06 9.05
C GLY A 164 16.12 -21.63 9.22
N VAL A 165 15.70 -21.66 10.45
CA VAL A 165 14.37 -21.17 10.86
C VAL A 165 14.53 -19.76 11.45
N PHE A 166 13.79 -18.80 10.89
CA PHE A 166 13.76 -17.45 11.45
C PHE A 166 12.84 -17.40 12.66
N LEU A 167 13.38 -16.97 13.78
CA LEU A 167 12.63 -16.75 15.03
C LEU A 167 12.80 -15.28 15.44
N PRO A 168 11.75 -14.45 15.30
CA PRO A 168 11.81 -13.06 15.74
C PRO A 168 11.89 -13.00 17.27
N LEU A 169 12.81 -12.20 17.80
CA LEU A 169 12.97 -11.95 19.25
C LEU A 169 12.34 -10.61 19.67
N ILE A 170 11.98 -9.81 18.70
CA ILE A 170 11.33 -8.50 18.89
C ILE A 170 10.04 -8.44 18.07
N GLU A 171 9.11 -7.64 18.53
CA GLU A 171 7.89 -7.33 17.76
C GLU A 171 8.18 -6.34 16.65
N HIS A 172 7.25 -6.25 15.67
CA HIS A 172 7.29 -5.23 14.62
C HIS A 172 7.20 -3.81 15.22
N ASN A 173 7.65 -2.83 14.45
CA ASN A 173 7.57 -1.41 14.77
C ASN A 173 8.28 -1.04 16.10
N HIS A 174 9.44 -1.66 16.33
CA HIS A 174 10.27 -1.38 17.50
C HIS A 174 11.54 -0.63 17.09
N TYR A 175 11.85 0.44 17.83
CA TYR A 175 13.15 1.08 17.72
C TYR A 175 14.21 0.20 18.38
N VAL A 176 15.26 -0.10 17.62
CA VAL A 176 16.41 -0.88 18.09
C VAL A 176 17.68 -0.03 18.05
N LYS A 177 18.60 -0.30 18.95
CA LYS A 177 19.93 0.31 18.96
C LYS A 177 20.97 -0.72 18.52
N LYS A 178 22.10 -0.24 18.02
CA LYS A 178 23.23 -1.11 17.71
C LYS A 178 23.65 -1.90 18.97
N GLY A 179 23.53 -3.22 18.88
CA GLY A 179 23.85 -4.16 19.96
C GLY A 179 22.65 -4.72 20.72
N ASP A 180 21.42 -4.27 20.43
CA ASP A 180 20.21 -4.92 20.92
C ASP A 180 20.08 -6.30 20.26
N LEU A 181 19.69 -7.31 21.04
CA LEU A 181 19.46 -8.69 20.61
C LEU A 181 17.99 -9.04 20.70
#